data_16a4d4deec990ae6f85185b38138d606
#
_entry.id   16a4d4deec990ae6f85185b38138d606
#
_cell.length_a   1.000
_cell.length_b   1.000
_cell.length_c   1.000
_cell.angle_alpha   90.00
_cell.angle_beta   90.00
_cell.angle_gamma   90.00
#
_symmetry.space_group_name_H-M   'P 1'
#
loop_
_entity.id
_entity.type
_entity.pdbx_description
1 polymer ?
#
loop_
_entity_poly.entity_id
_entity_poly.type
_entity_poly.pdbx_seq_one_letter_code
_entity_poly.pdbx_strand_id
1 'polypeptide(L)'
;MLRTMHMSIVALSLGIALFAARGRCEENAPAADAPITKGQRVFSCGHSFHFHVPAMLDEIAKSAGFADHKIAGTSMIGGSKSLWHWNVPDEKNKAKAALQAGTVDVLTLTPVYLPDDGIEKFAQLGLEHNPNLRITVQELWLPFDENQPHYYDAPKIPTPKTVDHNAATGEKLREIHKPYFRSMDEHIAELNKKFGKPVLFVVPCGQAVIALREKIVAGQAPGLKAQEDIFTDVLGHPKPALQVLVTYCHYAVIYRKSPVGLSVPQALAKDKNVAGSAEELNKLLQEIAWDAVSHHPLSGVAKSAQ
;
A
#
# COMPACT_ATOMS: atom_id res chain seq x y z
N MET A 1 -59.01 -2.43 78.60
CA MET A 1 -57.63 -1.96 78.58
C MET A 1 -56.90 -2.68 77.49
N LEU A 2 -56.85 -2.16 76.22
CA LEU A 2 -56.13 -2.73 75.10
C LEU A 2 -55.00 -1.74 74.76
N ARG A 3 -53.75 -2.19 74.82
CA ARG A 3 -52.57 -1.45 74.39
C ARG A 3 -52.34 -1.75 72.87
N THR A 4 -52.48 -0.73 72.09
CA THR A 4 -52.15 -0.72 70.65
C THR A 4 -50.63 -0.59 70.48
N MET A 5 -49.99 -1.57 69.87
CA MET A 5 -48.60 -1.55 69.43
C MET A 5 -48.48 -0.93 68.05
N HIS A 6 -47.78 0.13 67.91
CA HIS A 6 -47.45 0.73 66.60
C HIS A 6 -46.17 0.06 66.07
N MET A 7 -46.30 -0.60 64.92
CA MET A 7 -45.18 -1.16 64.14
C MET A 7 -44.75 -0.13 63.07
N SER A 8 -43.61 0.47 63.29
CA SER A 8 -42.98 1.34 62.27
C SER A 8 -42.32 0.46 61.17
N ILE A 9 -42.78 0.60 59.93
CA ILE A 9 -42.17 -0.02 58.79
C ILE A 9 -41.12 0.96 58.24
N VAL A 10 -39.85 0.55 58.32
CA VAL A 10 -38.71 1.23 57.66
C VAL A 10 -38.62 0.71 56.21
N ALA A 11 -38.97 1.54 55.26
CA ALA A 11 -38.78 1.26 53.86
C ALA A 11 -37.32 1.50 53.45
N LEU A 12 -36.58 0.42 53.15
CA LEU A 12 -35.23 0.46 52.63
C LEU A 12 -35.29 0.60 51.09
N SER A 13 -35.06 1.79 50.57
CA SER A 13 -35.00 2.04 49.12
C SER A 13 -33.63 1.62 48.59
N LEU A 14 -33.59 0.47 47.89
CA LEU A 14 -32.43 -0.04 47.16
C LEU A 14 -32.30 0.70 45.83
N GLY A 15 -31.42 1.69 45.78
CA GLY A 15 -31.07 2.38 44.54
C GLY A 15 -30.22 1.49 43.63
N ILE A 16 -30.81 0.96 42.55
CA ILE A 16 -30.06 0.27 41.49
C ILE A 16 -29.47 1.34 40.59
N ALA A 17 -28.17 1.59 40.74
CA ALA A 17 -27.38 2.36 39.78
C ALA A 17 -27.14 1.53 38.51
N LEU A 18 -27.89 1.78 37.41
CA LEU A 18 -27.59 1.27 36.09
C LEU A 18 -26.30 1.94 35.59
N PHE A 19 -25.18 1.27 35.70
CA PHE A 19 -23.98 1.60 34.91
C PHE A 19 -24.24 1.18 33.46
N ALA A 20 -24.65 2.14 32.63
CA ALA A 20 -24.63 1.97 31.17
C ALA A 20 -23.17 1.92 30.72
N ALA A 21 -22.63 0.71 30.63
CA ALA A 21 -21.38 0.47 29.93
C ALA A 21 -21.58 0.82 28.45
N ARG A 22 -21.20 2.05 28.06
CA ARG A 22 -20.98 2.39 26.66
C ARG A 22 -19.79 1.56 26.17
N GLY A 23 -20.07 0.37 25.68
CA GLY A 23 -19.11 -0.38 24.87
C GLY A 23 -18.82 0.45 23.63
N ARG A 24 -17.66 1.14 23.60
CA ARG A 24 -17.05 1.51 22.35
C ARG A 24 -16.81 0.20 21.62
N CYS A 25 -17.50 -0.03 20.50
CA CYS A 25 -16.99 -0.92 19.48
C CYS A 25 -15.67 -0.28 19.03
N GLU A 26 -14.55 -0.66 19.62
CA GLU A 26 -13.26 -0.62 18.95
C GLU A 26 -13.42 -1.57 17.76
N GLU A 27 -13.63 -0.99 16.60
CA GLU A 27 -13.54 -1.68 15.33
C GLU A 27 -12.13 -2.28 15.29
N ASN A 28 -12.02 -3.57 15.59
CA ASN A 28 -10.75 -4.28 15.67
C ASN A 28 -10.06 -4.15 14.33
N ALA A 29 -9.09 -3.24 14.24
CA ALA A 29 -8.11 -3.28 13.17
C ALA A 29 -7.54 -4.72 13.15
N PRO A 30 -7.43 -5.37 11.98
CA PRO A 30 -6.94 -6.74 11.92
C PRO A 30 -5.59 -6.81 12.62
N ALA A 31 -5.44 -7.76 13.54
CA ALA A 31 -4.21 -7.95 14.29
C ALA A 31 -3.03 -8.02 13.31
N ALA A 32 -2.04 -7.15 13.51
CA ALA A 32 -0.85 -7.14 12.67
C ALA A 32 -0.14 -8.48 12.84
N ASP A 33 -0.01 -9.22 11.75
CA ASP A 33 0.68 -10.51 11.77
C ASP A 33 2.18 -10.33 12.01
N ALA A 34 2.82 -11.36 12.55
CA ALA A 34 4.26 -11.36 12.79
C ALA A 34 5.08 -11.11 11.50
N PRO A 35 6.32 -10.58 11.63
CA PRO A 35 7.23 -10.43 10.49
C PRO A 35 7.43 -11.73 9.73
N ILE A 36 7.49 -11.66 8.41
CA ILE A 36 7.80 -12.80 7.54
C ILE A 36 9.29 -13.11 7.66
N THR A 37 9.62 -14.39 7.86
CA THR A 37 11.00 -14.85 8.12
C THR A 37 11.63 -15.63 6.97
N LYS A 38 10.88 -15.90 5.91
CA LYS A 38 11.35 -16.63 4.71
C LYS A 38 11.06 -15.86 3.45
N GLY A 39 11.81 -16.13 2.38
CA GLY A 39 11.55 -15.54 1.07
C GLY A 39 10.14 -15.85 0.56
N GLN A 40 9.63 -14.98 -0.31
CA GLN A 40 8.29 -15.07 -0.85
C GLN A 40 8.34 -15.26 -2.36
N ARG A 41 7.45 -16.08 -2.91
CA ARG A 41 7.22 -16.23 -4.34
C ARG A 41 6.21 -15.16 -4.76
N VAL A 42 6.70 -14.08 -5.36
CA VAL A 42 5.88 -12.90 -5.70
C VAL A 42 5.54 -12.89 -7.18
N PHE A 43 4.26 -12.85 -7.52
CA PHE A 43 3.78 -12.58 -8.87
C PHE A 43 3.29 -11.13 -8.95
N SER A 44 3.67 -10.40 -10.01
CA SER A 44 3.31 -8.98 -10.17
C SER A 44 2.45 -8.76 -11.41
N CYS A 45 1.28 -8.13 -11.22
CA CYS A 45 0.45 -7.58 -12.28
C CYS A 45 0.45 -6.05 -12.14
N GLY A 46 1.07 -5.35 -13.09
CA GLY A 46 1.24 -3.91 -12.91
C GLY A 46 1.35 -3.10 -14.20
N HIS A 47 1.21 -1.79 -14.04
CA HIS A 47 1.42 -0.78 -15.06
C HIS A 47 2.81 -0.11 -14.91
N SER A 48 3.08 0.90 -15.73
CA SER A 48 4.40 1.54 -15.82
C SER A 48 4.98 2.10 -14.51
N PHE A 49 4.13 2.43 -13.52
CA PHE A 49 4.57 2.87 -12.19
C PHE A 49 5.00 1.69 -11.28
N HIS A 50 4.94 0.47 -11.79
CA HIS A 50 5.33 -0.74 -11.08
C HIS A 50 6.37 -1.60 -11.81
N PHE A 51 6.69 -1.30 -13.07
CA PHE A 51 7.55 -2.15 -13.91
C PHE A 51 8.92 -2.45 -13.29
N HIS A 52 9.44 -1.54 -12.49
CA HIS A 52 10.73 -1.68 -11.79
C HIS A 52 10.64 -2.57 -10.54
N VAL A 53 9.47 -2.69 -9.91
CA VAL A 53 9.32 -3.31 -8.59
C VAL A 53 9.76 -4.77 -8.55
N PRO A 54 9.40 -5.68 -9.47
CA PRO A 54 9.77 -7.09 -9.33
C PRO A 54 11.27 -7.32 -9.23
N ALA A 55 12.07 -6.71 -10.10
CA ALA A 55 13.52 -6.88 -10.12
C ALA A 55 14.19 -6.21 -8.92
N MET A 56 13.77 -5.00 -8.57
CA MET A 56 14.34 -4.25 -7.45
C MET A 56 13.93 -4.87 -6.11
N LEU A 57 12.73 -5.42 -5.99
CA LEU A 57 12.29 -6.14 -4.79
C LEU A 57 13.09 -7.43 -4.59
N ASP A 58 13.44 -8.14 -5.66
CA ASP A 58 14.31 -9.32 -5.60
C ASP A 58 15.71 -8.94 -5.08
N GLU A 59 16.28 -7.83 -5.57
CA GLU A 59 17.56 -7.28 -5.09
C GLU A 59 17.47 -6.92 -3.60
N ILE A 60 16.48 -6.13 -3.22
CA ILE A 60 16.30 -5.65 -1.83
C ILE A 60 16.03 -6.82 -0.88
N ALA A 61 15.16 -7.76 -1.25
CA ALA A 61 14.87 -8.92 -0.41
C ALA A 61 16.09 -9.79 -0.18
N LYS A 62 16.89 -10.05 -1.20
CA LYS A 62 18.14 -10.82 -1.08
C LYS A 62 19.16 -10.10 -0.23
N SER A 63 19.32 -8.78 -0.37
CA SER A 63 20.20 -7.98 0.47
C SER A 63 19.75 -7.96 1.94
N ALA A 64 18.44 -8.10 2.18
CA ALA A 64 17.85 -8.22 3.51
C ALA A 64 17.94 -9.64 4.11
N GLY A 65 18.62 -10.60 3.44
CA GLY A 65 18.82 -11.96 3.89
C GLY A 65 17.78 -12.98 3.43
N PHE A 66 16.82 -12.60 2.57
CA PHE A 66 15.84 -13.52 2.00
C PHE A 66 16.36 -14.13 0.70
N ALA A 67 17.39 -14.98 0.79
CA ALA A 67 18.03 -15.60 -0.38
C ALA A 67 17.09 -16.47 -1.23
N ASP A 68 16.01 -16.96 -0.63
CA ASP A 68 14.96 -17.77 -1.25
C ASP A 68 13.78 -16.95 -1.82
N HIS A 69 13.88 -15.60 -1.82
CA HIS A 69 12.92 -14.75 -2.54
C HIS A 69 12.91 -15.08 -4.04
N LYS A 70 11.72 -15.12 -4.64
CA LYS A 70 11.57 -15.46 -6.07
C LYS A 70 10.53 -14.60 -6.76
N ILE A 71 10.87 -14.14 -7.94
CA ILE A 71 9.90 -13.59 -8.90
C ILE A 71 9.15 -14.79 -9.49
N ALA A 72 7.90 -15.03 -9.03
CA ALA A 72 7.06 -16.13 -9.54
C ALA A 72 6.56 -15.85 -10.98
N GLY A 73 6.56 -14.59 -11.38
CA GLY A 73 6.22 -14.14 -12.71
C GLY A 73 5.73 -12.70 -12.75
N THR A 74 5.51 -12.21 -13.97
CA THR A 74 5.03 -10.85 -14.19
C THR A 74 4.01 -10.78 -15.33
N SER A 75 3.04 -9.86 -15.18
CA SER A 75 2.14 -9.40 -16.23
C SER A 75 2.19 -7.87 -16.21
N MET A 76 2.76 -7.27 -17.27
CA MET A 76 3.03 -5.84 -17.33
C MET A 76 2.29 -5.22 -18.51
N ILE A 77 1.31 -4.34 -18.22
CA ILE A 77 0.46 -3.66 -19.22
C ILE A 77 0.43 -2.17 -18.86
N GLY A 78 0.86 -1.28 -19.76
CA GLY A 78 0.86 0.16 -19.51
C GLY A 78 -0.53 0.71 -19.20
N GLY A 79 -0.67 1.53 -18.14
CA GLY A 79 -1.92 2.17 -17.75
C GLY A 79 -3.06 1.21 -17.37
N SER A 80 -2.74 -0.01 -16.92
CA SER A 80 -3.74 -1.06 -16.74
C SER A 80 -4.51 -0.94 -15.41
N LYS A 81 -5.75 -1.43 -15.46
CA LYS A 81 -6.52 -1.92 -14.31
C LYS A 81 -6.18 -3.39 -14.08
N SER A 82 -6.40 -3.91 -12.87
CA SER A 82 -6.22 -5.35 -12.60
C SER A 82 -7.13 -6.21 -13.46
N LEU A 83 -8.32 -5.70 -13.80
CA LEU A 83 -9.25 -6.38 -14.71
C LEU A 83 -8.66 -6.62 -16.11
N TRP A 84 -7.77 -5.75 -16.61
CA TRP A 84 -7.14 -5.97 -17.91
C TRP A 84 -6.17 -7.16 -17.89
N HIS A 85 -5.45 -7.35 -16.80
CA HIS A 85 -4.61 -8.53 -16.57
C HIS A 85 -5.46 -9.80 -16.43
N TRP A 86 -6.61 -9.71 -15.78
CA TRP A 86 -7.55 -10.82 -15.69
C TRP A 86 -8.09 -11.23 -17.05
N ASN A 87 -8.40 -10.27 -17.92
CA ASN A 87 -8.99 -10.50 -19.24
C ASN A 87 -7.97 -10.94 -20.32
N VAL A 88 -6.69 -11.06 -19.98
CA VAL A 88 -5.73 -11.72 -20.88
C VAL A 88 -6.24 -13.14 -21.17
N PRO A 89 -6.28 -13.60 -22.44
CA PRO A 89 -6.75 -14.95 -22.80
C PRO A 89 -6.08 -16.03 -21.95
N ASP A 90 -6.83 -17.01 -21.47
CA ASP A 90 -6.38 -17.97 -20.46
C ASP A 90 -5.10 -18.70 -20.86
N GLU A 91 -4.95 -19.06 -22.14
CA GLU A 91 -3.75 -19.71 -22.68
C GLU A 91 -2.48 -18.85 -22.65
N LYS A 92 -2.63 -17.53 -22.41
CA LYS A 92 -1.55 -16.54 -22.28
C LYS A 92 -1.46 -15.93 -20.90
N ASN A 93 -2.45 -16.22 -20.04
CA ASN A 93 -2.56 -15.60 -18.72
C ASN A 93 -1.64 -16.29 -17.70
N LYS A 94 -0.40 -15.84 -17.64
CA LYS A 94 0.60 -16.38 -16.71
C LYS A 94 0.20 -16.20 -15.25
N ALA A 95 -0.56 -15.14 -14.91
CA ALA A 95 -1.01 -14.88 -13.54
C ALA A 95 -2.04 -15.94 -13.10
N LYS A 96 -3.06 -16.20 -13.92
CA LYS A 96 -4.03 -17.25 -13.64
C LYS A 96 -3.35 -18.61 -13.52
N ALA A 97 -2.48 -18.96 -14.46
CA ALA A 97 -1.74 -20.23 -14.43
C ALA A 97 -0.91 -20.41 -13.15
N ALA A 98 -0.18 -19.37 -12.71
CA ALA A 98 0.61 -19.41 -11.49
C ALA A 98 -0.25 -19.53 -10.21
N LEU A 99 -1.40 -18.85 -10.17
CA LEU A 99 -2.36 -18.94 -9.07
C LEU A 99 -3.00 -20.33 -9.00
N GLN A 100 -3.46 -20.87 -10.13
CA GLN A 100 -4.02 -22.23 -10.23
C GLN A 100 -3.02 -23.32 -9.82
N ALA A 101 -1.73 -23.11 -10.10
CA ALA A 101 -0.67 -24.02 -9.64
C ALA A 101 -0.33 -23.87 -8.13
N GLY A 102 -0.89 -22.93 -7.40
CA GLY A 102 -0.58 -22.67 -5.99
C GLY A 102 0.87 -22.24 -5.74
N THR A 103 1.56 -21.72 -6.76
CA THR A 103 3.00 -21.39 -6.71
C THR A 103 3.28 -19.94 -6.32
N VAL A 104 2.26 -19.18 -5.92
CA VAL A 104 2.35 -17.77 -5.53
C VAL A 104 2.08 -17.62 -4.03
N ASP A 105 2.98 -16.98 -3.30
CA ASP A 105 2.78 -16.61 -1.89
C ASP A 105 2.19 -15.20 -1.78
N VAL A 106 2.59 -14.31 -2.68
CA VAL A 106 2.10 -12.93 -2.74
C VAL A 106 1.80 -12.55 -4.19
N LEU A 107 0.58 -12.06 -4.45
CA LEU A 107 0.21 -11.41 -5.69
C LEU A 107 0.23 -9.90 -5.48
N THR A 108 0.99 -9.14 -6.28
CA THR A 108 0.91 -7.67 -6.28
C THR A 108 0.06 -7.18 -7.43
N LEU A 109 -0.87 -6.28 -7.14
CA LEU A 109 -1.77 -5.65 -8.10
C LEU A 109 -1.59 -4.13 -8.05
N THR A 110 -1.68 -3.48 -9.21
CA THR A 110 -1.55 -2.02 -9.30
C THR A 110 -2.66 -1.44 -10.18
N PRO A 111 -3.86 -1.27 -9.63
CA PRO A 111 -4.95 -0.66 -10.37
C PRO A 111 -4.70 0.84 -10.57
N VAL A 112 -4.99 1.39 -11.77
CA VAL A 112 -4.90 2.85 -11.98
C VAL A 112 -6.01 3.59 -11.23
N TYR A 113 -7.23 3.05 -11.20
CA TYR A 113 -8.38 3.60 -10.48
C TYR A 113 -9.29 2.50 -9.94
N LEU A 114 -10.16 2.86 -9.01
CA LEU A 114 -11.09 1.98 -8.32
C LEU A 114 -12.55 2.44 -8.53
N PRO A 115 -13.52 1.54 -8.43
CA PRO A 115 -13.37 0.09 -8.15
C PRO A 115 -12.74 -0.69 -9.32
N ASP A 116 -12.12 -1.84 -9.02
CA ASP A 116 -11.50 -2.71 -10.02
C ASP A 116 -11.84 -4.18 -9.72
N ASP A 117 -12.81 -4.74 -10.45
CA ASP A 117 -13.29 -6.12 -10.28
C ASP A 117 -12.20 -7.17 -10.48
N GLY A 118 -11.11 -6.83 -11.16
CA GLY A 118 -9.98 -7.73 -11.36
C GLY A 118 -9.33 -8.14 -10.04
N ILE A 119 -9.34 -7.27 -9.05
CA ILE A 119 -8.77 -7.53 -7.72
C ILE A 119 -9.51 -8.70 -7.07
N GLU A 120 -10.84 -8.64 -7.03
CA GLU A 120 -11.66 -9.71 -6.45
C GLU A 120 -11.50 -11.03 -7.20
N LYS A 121 -11.53 -10.98 -8.55
CA LYS A 121 -11.41 -12.18 -9.37
C LYS A 121 -10.07 -12.92 -9.15
N PHE A 122 -8.96 -12.19 -9.08
CA PHE A 122 -7.65 -12.76 -8.76
C PHE A 122 -7.60 -13.31 -7.34
N ALA A 123 -8.21 -12.60 -6.38
CA ALA A 123 -8.26 -13.06 -4.99
C ALA A 123 -9.03 -14.37 -4.85
N GLN A 124 -10.21 -14.49 -5.47
CA GLN A 124 -10.99 -15.73 -5.48
C GLN A 124 -10.18 -16.89 -6.03
N LEU A 125 -9.68 -16.76 -7.28
CA LEU A 125 -8.90 -17.80 -7.92
C LEU A 125 -7.69 -18.21 -7.08
N GLY A 126 -6.94 -17.24 -6.57
CA GLY A 126 -5.72 -17.54 -5.84
C GLY A 126 -5.98 -18.23 -4.49
N LEU A 127 -7.02 -17.82 -3.77
CA LEU A 127 -7.40 -18.41 -2.48
C LEU A 127 -7.97 -19.82 -2.60
N GLU A 128 -8.58 -20.18 -3.73
CA GLU A 128 -9.01 -21.56 -4.03
C GLU A 128 -7.83 -22.54 -4.08
N HIS A 129 -6.66 -22.09 -4.54
CA HIS A 129 -5.47 -22.93 -4.73
C HIS A 129 -4.39 -22.72 -3.66
N ASN A 130 -4.38 -21.55 -2.99
CA ASN A 130 -3.50 -21.25 -1.87
C ASN A 130 -4.27 -20.43 -0.81
N PRO A 131 -4.83 -21.08 0.25
CA PRO A 131 -5.58 -20.38 1.29
C PRO A 131 -4.75 -19.38 2.09
N ASN A 132 -3.41 -19.42 1.98
CA ASN A 132 -2.47 -18.49 2.61
C ASN A 132 -1.96 -17.38 1.65
N LEU A 133 -2.50 -17.31 0.43
CA LEU A 133 -2.16 -16.25 -0.51
C LEU A 133 -2.43 -14.88 0.13
N ARG A 134 -1.46 -13.99 0.00
CA ARG A 134 -1.62 -12.57 0.33
C ARG A 134 -1.63 -11.76 -0.95
N ILE A 135 -2.46 -10.72 -0.98
CA ILE A 135 -2.57 -9.84 -2.14
C ILE A 135 -2.23 -8.43 -1.69
N THR A 136 -1.26 -7.82 -2.32
CA THR A 136 -0.92 -6.42 -2.09
C THR A 136 -1.45 -5.57 -3.23
N VAL A 137 -2.04 -4.42 -2.89
CA VAL A 137 -2.62 -3.48 -3.86
C VAL A 137 -1.91 -2.15 -3.69
N GLN A 138 -1.19 -1.74 -4.74
CA GLN A 138 -0.43 -0.49 -4.73
C GLN A 138 -1.35 0.70 -4.87
N GLU A 139 -1.28 1.64 -3.92
CA GLU A 139 -1.78 2.99 -4.12
C GLU A 139 -0.99 3.71 -5.22
N LEU A 140 -1.72 4.36 -6.09
CA LEU A 140 -1.15 5.20 -7.13
C LEU A 140 -0.80 6.58 -6.57
N TRP A 141 0.31 7.18 -6.99
CA TRP A 141 0.43 8.62 -7.05
C TRP A 141 -0.17 9.07 -8.36
N LEU A 142 -1.01 10.12 -8.29
CA LEU A 142 -1.88 10.47 -9.43
C LEU A 142 -1.07 11.01 -10.60
N PRO A 143 -1.27 10.46 -11.81
CA PRO A 143 -0.67 10.99 -13.02
C PRO A 143 -1.00 12.48 -13.21
N PHE A 144 -0.03 13.26 -13.67
CA PHE A 144 -0.18 14.71 -13.94
C PHE A 144 -0.56 15.54 -12.70
N ASP A 145 -0.40 15.00 -11.47
CA ASP A 145 -0.88 15.60 -10.23
C ASP A 145 -2.39 15.95 -10.27
N GLU A 146 -3.20 15.14 -10.95
CA GLU A 146 -4.63 15.36 -11.12
C GLU A 146 -5.45 14.10 -10.81
N ASN A 147 -6.58 14.24 -10.12
CA ASN A 147 -7.53 13.15 -9.90
C ASN A 147 -8.53 13.07 -11.05
N GLN A 148 -8.26 12.21 -12.03
CA GLN A 148 -9.09 12.02 -13.22
C GLN A 148 -9.46 10.52 -13.37
N PRO A 149 -10.45 9.99 -12.60
CA PRO A 149 -10.79 8.57 -12.57
C PRO A 149 -11.23 8.00 -13.93
N HIS A 150 -11.75 8.83 -14.83
CA HIS A 150 -12.18 8.41 -16.16
C HIS A 150 -11.09 8.55 -17.24
N TYR A 151 -9.89 8.94 -16.85
CA TYR A 151 -8.79 9.19 -17.76
C TYR A 151 -8.43 7.98 -18.64
N TYR A 152 -8.51 6.78 -18.05
CA TYR A 152 -8.18 5.52 -18.72
C TYR A 152 -9.38 4.82 -19.38
N ASP A 153 -10.57 5.39 -19.28
CA ASP A 153 -11.76 4.88 -19.98
C ASP A 153 -11.89 5.46 -21.40
N ALA A 154 -11.11 6.50 -21.71
CA ALA A 154 -11.09 7.13 -23.01
C ALA A 154 -10.17 6.38 -24.00
N PRO A 155 -10.53 6.30 -25.29
CA PRO A 155 -9.72 5.61 -26.31
C PRO A 155 -8.36 6.29 -26.57
N LYS A 156 -8.17 7.51 -26.14
CA LYS A 156 -6.90 8.25 -26.09
C LYS A 156 -6.84 9.02 -24.79
N ILE A 157 -5.83 8.73 -24.00
CA ILE A 157 -5.54 9.49 -22.79
C ILE A 157 -5.15 10.92 -23.19
N PRO A 158 -5.90 11.98 -22.81
CA PRO A 158 -5.50 13.34 -23.08
C PRO A 158 -4.21 13.63 -22.32
N THR A 159 -3.12 13.85 -22.99
CA THR A 159 -1.87 14.26 -22.34
C THR A 159 -1.96 15.75 -22.07
N PRO A 160 -1.87 16.22 -20.82
CA PRO A 160 -1.74 17.63 -20.51
C PRO A 160 -0.57 18.24 -21.29
N LYS A 161 -0.75 19.43 -21.82
CA LYS A 161 0.31 20.10 -22.59
C LYS A 161 1.54 20.40 -21.74
N THR A 162 1.33 20.72 -20.47
CA THR A 162 2.38 21.02 -19.49
C THR A 162 1.88 20.65 -18.09
N VAL A 163 2.74 20.04 -17.28
CA VAL A 163 2.55 19.85 -15.85
C VAL A 163 3.80 20.37 -15.17
N ASP A 164 3.63 21.30 -14.24
CA ASP A 164 4.69 21.78 -13.38
C ASP A 164 4.58 21.06 -12.02
N HIS A 165 5.29 19.94 -11.88
CA HIS A 165 5.33 19.20 -10.62
C HIS A 165 5.89 20.03 -9.46
N ASN A 166 6.68 21.07 -9.74
CA ASN A 166 7.28 21.92 -8.70
C ASN A 166 6.27 22.90 -8.11
N ALA A 167 5.20 23.24 -8.83
CA ALA A 167 4.14 24.12 -8.34
C ALA A 167 3.20 23.47 -7.32
N ALA A 168 3.17 22.14 -7.22
CA ALA A 168 2.27 21.42 -6.32
C ALA A 168 2.78 21.47 -4.88
N THR A 169 1.95 21.98 -3.94
CA THR A 169 2.23 21.90 -2.50
C THR A 169 1.81 20.54 -1.93
N GLY A 170 2.42 20.11 -0.82
CA GLY A 170 2.02 18.89 -0.13
C GLY A 170 0.56 18.89 0.30
N GLU A 171 0.03 20.03 0.76
CA GLU A 171 -1.39 20.20 1.07
C GLU A 171 -2.27 19.97 -0.16
N LYS A 172 -1.94 20.59 -1.29
CA LYS A 172 -2.68 20.42 -2.54
C LYS A 172 -2.64 18.98 -3.04
N LEU A 173 -1.49 18.35 -2.96
CA LEU A 173 -1.34 16.93 -3.32
C LEU A 173 -2.21 16.03 -2.45
N ARG A 174 -2.23 16.24 -1.13
CA ARG A 174 -3.12 15.47 -0.23
C ARG A 174 -4.59 15.69 -0.57
N GLU A 175 -5.00 16.93 -0.82
CA GLU A 175 -6.37 17.25 -1.23
C GLU A 175 -6.79 16.50 -2.50
N ILE A 176 -5.95 16.51 -3.53
CA ILE A 176 -6.21 15.87 -4.82
C ILE A 176 -6.26 14.35 -4.69
N HIS A 177 -5.38 13.76 -3.88
CA HIS A 177 -5.30 12.29 -3.70
C HIS A 177 -6.36 11.74 -2.75
N LYS A 178 -6.89 12.55 -1.83
CA LYS A 178 -7.84 12.11 -0.79
C LYS A 178 -9.02 11.28 -1.30
N PRO A 179 -9.71 11.64 -2.40
CA PRO A 179 -10.80 10.81 -2.93
C PRO A 179 -10.32 9.44 -3.41
N TYR A 180 -9.15 9.37 -4.03
CA TYR A 180 -8.56 8.12 -4.51
C TYR A 180 -8.13 7.23 -3.35
N PHE A 181 -7.42 7.75 -2.33
CA PHE A 181 -7.02 6.99 -1.15
C PHE A 181 -8.23 6.41 -0.42
N ARG A 182 -9.27 7.24 -0.23
CA ARG A 182 -10.53 6.77 0.36
C ARG A 182 -11.16 5.64 -0.45
N SER A 183 -11.23 5.76 -1.77
CA SER A 183 -11.77 4.71 -2.63
C SER A 183 -10.97 3.42 -2.55
N MET A 184 -9.63 3.50 -2.40
CA MET A 184 -8.76 2.35 -2.17
C MET A 184 -9.10 1.67 -0.85
N ASP A 185 -9.14 2.42 0.24
CA ASP A 185 -9.40 1.88 1.57
C ASP A 185 -10.77 1.22 1.66
N GLU A 186 -11.81 1.90 1.18
CA GLU A 186 -13.18 1.38 1.15
C GLU A 186 -13.25 0.08 0.33
N HIS A 187 -12.68 0.05 -0.87
CA HIS A 187 -12.70 -1.13 -1.74
C HIS A 187 -11.96 -2.33 -1.12
N ILE A 188 -10.78 -2.10 -0.55
CA ILE A 188 -9.99 -3.18 0.09
C ILE A 188 -10.67 -3.68 1.38
N ALA A 189 -11.23 -2.77 2.18
CA ALA A 189 -11.96 -3.15 3.39
C ALA A 189 -13.22 -3.99 3.07
N GLU A 190 -13.98 -3.59 2.04
CA GLU A 190 -15.15 -4.35 1.57
C GLU A 190 -14.77 -5.75 1.08
N LEU A 191 -13.72 -5.88 0.29
CA LEU A 191 -13.26 -7.18 -0.19
C LEU A 191 -12.76 -8.06 0.96
N ASN A 192 -11.99 -7.53 1.91
CA ASN A 192 -11.56 -8.29 3.09
C ASN A 192 -12.75 -8.75 3.93
N LYS A 193 -13.78 -7.91 4.09
CA LYS A 193 -15.05 -8.30 4.75
C LYS A 193 -15.74 -9.43 3.99
N LYS A 194 -15.79 -9.36 2.66
CA LYS A 194 -16.38 -10.40 1.81
C LYS A 194 -15.64 -11.74 1.94
N PHE A 195 -14.32 -11.73 2.04
CA PHE A 195 -13.51 -12.94 2.25
C PHE A 195 -13.50 -13.44 3.71
N GLY A 196 -14.07 -12.67 4.65
CA GLY A 196 -14.14 -13.04 6.09
C GLY A 196 -12.79 -13.02 6.81
N LYS A 197 -11.73 -12.52 6.16
CA LYS A 197 -10.38 -12.40 6.72
C LYS A 197 -9.56 -11.38 5.94
N PRO A 198 -8.49 -10.78 6.54
CA PRO A 198 -7.59 -9.89 5.83
C PRO A 198 -6.70 -10.70 4.86
N VAL A 199 -6.96 -10.58 3.57
CA VAL A 199 -6.18 -11.19 2.48
C VAL A 199 -5.60 -10.14 1.53
N LEU A 200 -6.20 -8.95 1.47
CA LEU A 200 -5.76 -7.83 0.66
C LEU A 200 -5.15 -6.76 1.57
N PHE A 201 -4.00 -6.22 1.15
CA PHE A 201 -3.23 -5.24 1.91
C PHE A 201 -2.86 -4.07 1.00
N VAL A 202 -3.04 -2.84 1.48
CA VAL A 202 -2.66 -1.63 0.74
C VAL A 202 -1.15 -1.40 0.87
N VAL A 203 -0.51 -1.09 -0.26
CA VAL A 203 0.85 -0.56 -0.28
C VAL A 203 0.77 0.95 -0.51
N PRO A 204 0.98 1.79 0.51
CA PRO A 204 0.65 3.23 0.50
C PRO A 204 1.69 4.07 -0.26
N CYS A 205 1.97 3.70 -1.52
CA CYS A 205 2.98 4.37 -2.32
C CYS A 205 2.63 5.82 -2.62
N GLY A 206 1.35 6.13 -2.87
CA GLY A 206 0.91 7.51 -3.12
C GLY A 206 1.19 8.43 -1.94
N GLN A 207 0.92 7.96 -0.71
CA GLN A 207 1.20 8.70 0.52
C GLN A 207 2.71 8.90 0.73
N ALA A 208 3.52 7.86 0.49
CA ALA A 208 4.97 7.94 0.56
C ALA A 208 5.56 8.94 -0.45
N VAL A 209 5.02 8.96 -1.68
CA VAL A 209 5.43 9.93 -2.73
C VAL A 209 5.13 11.36 -2.30
N ILE A 210 3.96 11.64 -1.73
CA ILE A 210 3.63 12.98 -1.22
C ILE A 210 4.62 13.38 -0.12
N ALA A 211 4.92 12.47 0.83
CA ALA A 211 5.86 12.73 1.91
C ALA A 211 7.29 13.03 1.37
N LEU A 212 7.77 12.30 0.37
CA LEU A 212 9.06 12.60 -0.29
C LEU A 212 9.04 13.98 -0.94
N ARG A 213 7.98 14.33 -1.67
CA ARG A 213 7.85 15.65 -2.32
C ARG A 213 7.87 16.79 -1.30
N GLU A 214 7.25 16.61 -0.13
CA GLU A 214 7.34 17.57 0.98
C GLU A 214 8.75 17.73 1.51
N LYS A 215 9.50 16.63 1.64
CA LYS A 215 10.92 16.68 2.02
C LYS A 215 11.77 17.41 0.99
N ILE A 216 11.50 17.22 -0.30
CA ILE A 216 12.18 17.95 -1.38
C ILE A 216 11.91 19.45 -1.27
N VAL A 217 10.64 19.87 -1.14
CA VAL A 217 10.26 21.27 -1.00
C VAL A 217 10.87 21.92 0.23
N ALA A 218 11.00 21.16 1.33
CA ALA A 218 11.64 21.62 2.56
C ALA A 218 13.18 21.66 2.50
N GLY A 219 13.81 21.24 1.39
CA GLY A 219 15.27 21.13 1.27
C GLY A 219 15.87 20.03 2.15
N GLN A 220 15.08 19.03 2.53
CA GLN A 220 15.43 17.93 3.44
C GLN A 220 15.64 16.60 2.70
N ALA A 221 15.67 16.60 1.37
CA ALA A 221 15.90 15.40 0.55
C ALA A 221 17.31 15.45 -0.06
N PRO A 222 18.28 14.72 0.48
CA PRO A 222 19.68 14.79 0.03
C PRO A 222 19.80 14.49 -1.47
N GLY A 223 20.46 15.39 -2.21
CA GLY A 223 20.70 15.27 -3.65
C GLY A 223 19.50 15.62 -4.56
N LEU A 224 18.29 15.74 -4.02
CA LEU A 224 17.09 16.16 -4.77
C LEU A 224 16.80 17.65 -4.49
N LYS A 225 16.63 18.46 -5.55
CA LYS A 225 16.48 19.91 -5.45
C LYS A 225 15.07 20.38 -5.82
N ALA A 226 14.38 19.64 -6.68
CA ALA A 226 13.07 19.97 -7.20
C ALA A 226 12.19 18.71 -7.26
N GLN A 227 10.89 18.86 -7.17
CA GLN A 227 9.96 17.72 -7.21
C GLN A 227 10.04 16.96 -8.54
N GLU A 228 10.35 17.62 -9.64
CA GLU A 228 10.58 16.99 -10.96
C GLU A 228 11.82 16.09 -11.01
N ASP A 229 12.75 16.20 -10.04
CA ASP A 229 13.93 15.34 -9.97
C ASP A 229 13.59 13.87 -9.75
N ILE A 230 12.40 13.55 -9.26
CA ILE A 230 11.94 12.17 -9.07
C ILE A 230 11.12 11.61 -10.22
N PHE A 231 10.83 12.41 -11.27
CA PHE A 231 10.01 12.01 -12.41
C PHE A 231 10.77 12.06 -13.74
N THR A 232 10.45 11.16 -14.67
CA THR A 232 11.03 11.15 -16.01
C THR A 232 10.26 11.99 -17.01
N ASP A 233 8.98 12.27 -16.71
CA ASP A 233 8.06 12.97 -17.58
C ASP A 233 6.89 13.59 -16.81
N VAL A 234 6.05 14.33 -17.54
CA VAL A 234 4.86 15.02 -16.98
C VAL A 234 3.77 14.08 -16.49
N LEU A 235 3.79 12.79 -16.89
CA LEU A 235 2.87 11.79 -16.36
C LEU A 235 3.24 11.40 -14.92
N GLY A 236 4.50 11.56 -14.56
CA GLY A 236 5.01 11.16 -13.26
C GLY A 236 5.66 9.78 -13.22
N HIS A 237 6.17 9.26 -14.36
CA HIS A 237 6.95 8.01 -14.35
C HIS A 237 8.19 8.14 -13.47
N PRO A 238 8.49 7.11 -12.64
CA PRO A 238 9.49 7.24 -11.58
C PRO A 238 10.93 7.18 -12.09
N LYS A 239 11.78 8.10 -11.62
CA LYS A 239 13.25 8.01 -11.64
C LYS A 239 13.77 7.14 -10.48
N PRO A 240 15.06 6.79 -10.44
CA PRO A 240 15.62 5.84 -9.46
C PRO A 240 15.25 6.10 -8.00
N ALA A 241 15.28 7.33 -7.51
CA ALA A 241 14.92 7.64 -6.12
C ALA A 241 13.47 7.24 -5.80
N LEU A 242 12.53 7.57 -6.71
CA LEU A 242 11.14 7.19 -6.54
C LEU A 242 10.90 5.69 -6.73
N GLN A 243 11.62 5.04 -7.66
CA GLN A 243 11.58 3.59 -7.83
C GLN A 243 11.97 2.86 -6.55
N VAL A 244 13.03 3.32 -5.88
CA VAL A 244 13.51 2.77 -4.61
C VAL A 244 12.48 2.97 -3.50
N LEU A 245 11.93 4.18 -3.35
CA LEU A 245 10.88 4.46 -2.36
C LEU A 245 9.68 3.51 -2.50
N VAL A 246 9.13 3.41 -3.71
CA VAL A 246 8.00 2.52 -4.02
C VAL A 246 8.33 1.07 -3.69
N THR A 247 9.53 0.62 -4.04
CA THR A 247 9.94 -0.76 -3.76
C THR A 247 10.13 -1.02 -2.26
N TYR A 248 10.61 -0.03 -1.49
CA TYR A 248 10.66 -0.14 -0.03
C TYR A 248 9.25 -0.24 0.61
N CYS A 249 8.25 0.46 0.08
CA CYS A 249 6.87 0.28 0.53
C CYS A 249 6.40 -1.16 0.27
N HIS A 250 6.66 -1.73 -0.92
CA HIS A 250 6.36 -3.13 -1.22
C HIS A 250 7.11 -4.10 -0.31
N TYR A 251 8.41 -3.89 -0.09
CA TYR A 251 9.19 -4.71 0.84
C TYR A 251 8.59 -4.70 2.23
N ALA A 252 8.26 -3.51 2.76
CA ALA A 252 7.71 -3.37 4.10
C ALA A 252 6.37 -4.09 4.27
N VAL A 253 5.46 -4.03 3.30
CA VAL A 253 4.16 -4.73 3.34
C VAL A 253 4.33 -6.24 3.14
N ILE A 254 5.17 -6.66 2.18
CA ILE A 254 5.36 -8.07 1.84
C ILE A 254 6.06 -8.82 2.97
N TYR A 255 7.10 -8.25 3.56
CA TYR A 255 7.89 -8.88 4.62
C TYR A 255 7.47 -8.48 6.03
N ARG A 256 6.59 -7.47 6.18
CA ARG A 256 6.20 -6.90 7.48
C ARG A 256 7.42 -6.51 8.31
N LYS A 257 8.42 -5.93 7.63
CA LYS A 257 9.69 -5.52 8.22
C LYS A 257 10.08 -4.14 7.74
N SER A 258 10.71 -3.39 8.64
CA SER A 258 11.28 -2.10 8.30
C SER A 258 12.40 -2.26 7.27
N PRO A 259 12.43 -1.44 6.21
CA PRO A 259 13.56 -1.36 5.29
C PRO A 259 14.73 -0.57 5.86
N VAL A 260 14.58 0.10 7.01
CA VAL A 260 15.62 0.94 7.61
C VAL A 260 16.86 0.12 7.93
N GLY A 261 18.01 0.58 7.43
CA GLY A 261 19.30 -0.08 7.59
C GLY A 261 19.69 -1.05 6.46
N LEU A 262 18.83 -1.22 5.43
CA LEU A 262 19.20 -1.98 4.24
C LEU A 262 20.20 -1.19 3.38
N SER A 263 21.04 -1.92 2.63
CA SER A 263 22.02 -1.34 1.72
C SER A 263 21.38 -0.53 0.60
N VAL A 264 22.14 0.41 0.03
CA VAL A 264 21.70 1.22 -1.12
C VAL A 264 21.45 0.33 -2.33
N PRO A 265 20.24 0.34 -2.94
CA PRO A 265 19.98 -0.39 -4.17
C PRO A 265 20.82 0.14 -5.35
N GLN A 266 21.18 -0.75 -6.27
CA GLN A 266 22.06 -0.41 -7.40
C GLN A 266 21.52 0.75 -8.25
N ALA A 267 20.20 0.84 -8.43
CA ALA A 267 19.59 1.90 -9.21
C ALA A 267 19.89 3.28 -8.61
N LEU A 268 19.85 3.41 -7.28
CA LEU A 268 20.18 4.65 -6.58
C LEU A 268 21.68 4.90 -6.54
N ALA A 269 22.49 3.87 -6.26
CA ALA A 269 23.94 3.97 -6.21
C ALA A 269 24.57 4.41 -7.55
N LYS A 270 23.92 4.08 -8.67
CA LYS A 270 24.37 4.45 -10.03
C LYS A 270 23.77 5.77 -10.54
N ASP A 271 22.83 6.36 -9.80
CA ASP A 271 22.20 7.61 -10.20
C ASP A 271 23.12 8.79 -9.98
N LYS A 272 23.61 9.36 -11.09
CA LYS A 272 24.53 10.51 -11.08
C LYS A 272 23.91 11.78 -10.50
N ASN A 273 22.58 11.89 -10.49
CA ASN A 273 21.90 13.08 -9.97
C ASN A 273 21.98 13.17 -8.44
N VAL A 274 22.15 12.03 -7.77
CA VAL A 274 22.26 11.93 -6.31
C VAL A 274 23.65 11.43 -5.87
N ALA A 275 24.63 11.41 -6.78
CA ALA A 275 25.99 10.98 -6.48
C ALA A 275 26.57 11.82 -5.32
N GLY A 276 27.11 11.15 -4.31
CA GLY A 276 27.62 11.77 -3.07
C GLY A 276 26.56 11.93 -1.96
N SER A 277 25.27 11.73 -2.26
CA SER A 277 24.18 11.78 -1.27
C SER A 277 23.35 10.48 -1.24
N ALA A 278 23.77 9.45 -1.97
CA ALA A 278 22.98 8.23 -2.15
C ALA A 278 22.69 7.50 -0.82
N GLU A 279 23.64 7.44 0.12
CA GLU A 279 23.46 6.82 1.43
C GLU A 279 22.45 7.59 2.29
N GLU A 280 22.57 8.90 2.36
CA GLU A 280 21.68 9.75 3.14
C GLU A 280 20.26 9.76 2.55
N LEU A 281 20.17 9.84 1.22
CA LEU A 281 18.88 9.75 0.51
C LEU A 281 18.24 8.36 0.73
N ASN A 282 19.03 7.28 0.62
CA ASN A 282 18.55 5.92 0.87
C ASN A 282 17.91 5.79 2.24
N LYS A 283 18.58 6.30 3.28
CA LYS A 283 18.04 6.32 4.65
C LYS A 283 16.71 7.07 4.72
N LEU A 284 16.62 8.25 4.11
CA LEU A 284 15.37 9.02 4.07
C LEU A 284 14.25 8.25 3.37
N LEU A 285 14.52 7.60 2.22
CA LEU A 285 13.53 6.82 1.48
C LEU A 285 13.03 5.62 2.31
N GLN A 286 13.91 4.96 3.06
CA GLN A 286 13.57 3.87 3.97
C GLN A 286 12.66 4.34 5.11
N GLU A 287 12.99 5.48 5.72
CA GLU A 287 12.21 6.08 6.81
C GLU A 287 10.80 6.50 6.32
N ILE A 288 10.71 7.15 5.16
CA ILE A 288 9.42 7.52 4.55
C ILE A 288 8.57 6.29 4.23
N ALA A 289 9.17 5.26 3.62
CA ALA A 289 8.46 4.04 3.30
C ALA A 289 7.93 3.33 4.55
N TRP A 290 8.76 3.24 5.60
CA TRP A 290 8.36 2.62 6.85
C TRP A 290 7.27 3.41 7.56
N ASP A 291 7.38 4.73 7.60
CA ASP A 291 6.38 5.60 8.20
C ASP A 291 5.03 5.43 7.49
N ALA A 292 5.00 5.54 6.17
CA ALA A 292 3.77 5.37 5.38
C ALA A 292 3.13 3.99 5.62
N VAL A 293 3.91 2.91 5.59
CA VAL A 293 3.39 1.54 5.73
C VAL A 293 2.94 1.24 7.14
N SER A 294 3.73 1.59 8.16
CA SER A 294 3.41 1.27 9.56
C SER A 294 2.24 2.08 10.13
N HIS A 295 1.89 3.21 9.50
CA HIS A 295 0.74 4.03 9.87
C HIS A 295 -0.51 3.76 9.04
N HIS A 296 -0.42 2.98 7.95
CA HIS A 296 -1.58 2.68 7.12
C HIS A 296 -2.41 1.54 7.70
N PRO A 297 -3.71 1.74 7.98
CA PRO A 297 -4.53 0.76 8.70
C PRO A 297 -4.72 -0.56 7.96
N LEU A 298 -4.62 -0.55 6.61
CA LEU A 298 -4.82 -1.72 5.76
C LEU A 298 -3.50 -2.30 5.20
N SER A 299 -2.35 -1.87 5.68
CA SER A 299 -1.05 -2.42 5.24
C SER A 299 -0.78 -3.83 5.78
N GLY A 300 -1.45 -4.23 6.86
CA GLY A 300 -1.16 -5.48 7.57
C GLY A 300 0.17 -5.46 8.34
N VAL A 301 0.70 -4.26 8.59
CA VAL A 301 1.95 -4.06 9.35
C VAL A 301 1.63 -3.34 10.66
N ALA A 302 2.01 -3.93 11.78
CA ALA A 302 1.81 -3.29 13.08
C ALA A 302 2.67 -2.05 13.23
N LYS A 303 2.08 -1.00 13.79
CA LYS A 303 2.86 0.06 14.42
C LYS A 303 3.73 -0.58 15.49
N SER A 304 5.05 -0.60 15.30
CA SER A 304 5.97 -0.99 16.37
C SER A 304 5.71 -0.06 17.55
N ALA A 305 5.36 -0.59 18.71
CA ALA A 305 5.44 0.18 19.94
C ALA A 305 6.90 0.64 20.07
N GLN A 306 7.13 1.94 19.93
CA GLN A 306 8.42 2.57 20.18
C GLN A 306 8.69 2.59 21.68
#